data_c18bbf6696b7b600519ef7415ef577fe
#
_entry.id   c18bbf6696b7b600519ef7415ef577fe
#
_cell.length_a   1.000
_cell.length_b   1.000
_cell.length_c   1.000
_cell.angle_alpha   90.00
_cell.angle_beta   90.00
_cell.angle_gamma   90.00
#
_symmetry.space_group_name_H-M   'P 1'
#
loop_
_entity.id
_entity.type
_entity.pdbx_description
1 polymer ?
#
loop_
_entity_poly.entity_id
_entity_poly.type
_entity_poly.pdbx_seq_one_letter_code
_entity_poly.pdbx_strand_id
1 'polypeptide(L)'
;MKKILFLHGFFATGSCPMAVALKEAFENHASVLTPDLPLHPKEALKQVRSIIEQESPDLLLGNSCGSFLAQMLAPIVGIPALLGNPHFEMTKFLKERIGEHQYKAPRKDGNQTFIIDEALIEEFAKLEKIQF
;
A
#
# COMPACT_ATOMS: atom_id res chain seq x y z
N MET A 1 -11.19 -11.37 17.40
CA MET A 1 -10.21 -10.28 17.34
C MET A 1 -10.38 -9.50 16.03
N LYS A 2 -10.35 -8.19 16.08
CA LYS A 2 -10.42 -7.36 14.88
C LYS A 2 -9.16 -7.52 14.03
N LYS A 3 -9.32 -7.33 12.72
CA LYS A 3 -8.21 -7.39 11.78
C LYS A 3 -8.02 -6.05 11.09
N ILE A 4 -6.79 -5.57 11.06
CA ILE A 4 -6.39 -4.34 10.37
C ILE A 4 -5.47 -4.73 9.23
N LEU A 5 -5.79 -4.30 8.00
CA LEU A 5 -4.92 -4.51 6.85
C LEU A 5 -4.16 -3.21 6.59
N PHE A 6 -2.84 -3.26 6.77
CA PHE A 6 -1.96 -2.13 6.56
C PHE A 6 -1.36 -2.15 5.16
N LEU A 7 -1.46 -1.02 4.47
CA LEU A 7 -0.91 -0.81 3.12
C LEU A 7 0.22 0.21 3.20
N HIS A 8 1.44 -0.26 2.97
CA HIS A 8 2.65 0.56 3.15
C HIS A 8 2.86 1.59 2.03
N GLY A 9 3.78 2.53 2.26
CA GLY A 9 4.17 3.55 1.29
C GLY A 9 5.03 3.01 0.16
N PHE A 10 5.30 3.86 -0.83
CA PHE A 10 5.94 3.46 -2.09
C PHE A 10 7.35 2.89 -1.92
N PHE A 11 8.19 3.56 -1.11
CA PHE A 11 9.56 3.09 -0.84
C PHE A 11 9.64 2.12 0.34
N ALA A 12 8.52 1.82 0.96
CA ALA A 12 8.45 0.99 2.15
C ALA A 12 8.12 -0.46 1.80
N THR A 13 8.01 -1.27 2.83
CA THR A 13 7.61 -2.68 2.76
C THR A 13 6.69 -2.99 3.93
N GLY A 14 6.17 -4.22 3.97
CA GLY A 14 5.39 -4.72 5.11
C GLY A 14 6.19 -4.86 6.39
N SER A 15 7.51 -4.66 6.34
CA SER A 15 8.40 -4.69 7.51
C SER A 15 8.90 -3.30 7.91
N CYS A 16 8.26 -2.24 7.41
CA CYS A 16 8.67 -0.85 7.72
C CYS A 16 8.41 -0.51 9.19
N PRO A 17 9.04 0.56 9.70
CA PRO A 17 8.87 0.95 11.11
C PRO A 17 7.42 1.15 11.53
N MET A 18 6.58 1.72 10.66
CA MET A 18 5.16 1.92 10.96
C MET A 18 4.43 0.58 11.11
N ALA A 19 4.73 -0.39 10.25
CA ALA A 19 4.12 -1.72 10.33
C ALA A 19 4.49 -2.40 11.64
N VAL A 20 5.75 -2.33 12.04
CA VAL A 20 6.22 -2.89 13.31
C VAL A 20 5.54 -2.21 14.49
N ALA A 21 5.48 -0.88 14.48
CA ALA A 21 4.84 -0.10 15.54
C ALA A 21 3.35 -0.43 15.67
N LEU A 22 2.64 -0.59 14.55
CA LEU A 22 1.22 -0.95 14.55
C LEU A 22 1.00 -2.33 15.16
N LYS A 23 1.83 -3.31 14.81
CA LYS A 23 1.73 -4.65 15.38
C LYS A 23 1.94 -4.64 16.90
N GLU A 24 2.91 -3.87 17.37
CA GLU A 24 3.17 -3.74 18.80
C GLU A 24 2.01 -3.03 19.52
N ALA A 25 1.53 -1.93 18.94
CA ALA A 25 0.46 -1.15 19.54
C ALA A 25 -0.85 -1.93 19.68
N PHE A 26 -1.15 -2.81 18.71
CA PHE A 26 -2.40 -3.57 18.71
C PHE A 26 -2.24 -5.02 19.14
N GLU A 27 -1.09 -5.41 19.67
CA GLU A 27 -0.75 -6.79 19.98
C GLU A 27 -1.86 -7.58 20.68
N ASN A 28 -2.55 -6.98 21.63
CA ASN A 28 -3.61 -7.62 22.41
C ASN A 28 -5.03 -7.21 21.98
N HIS A 29 -5.16 -6.39 20.94
CA HIS A 29 -6.46 -5.80 20.57
C HIS A 29 -6.89 -6.13 19.15
N ALA A 30 -5.93 -6.28 18.25
CA ALA A 30 -6.21 -6.54 16.84
C ALA A 30 -5.06 -7.30 16.20
N SER A 31 -5.38 -8.05 15.16
CA SER A 31 -4.38 -8.64 14.28
C SER A 31 -4.07 -7.63 13.18
N VAL A 32 -2.81 -7.31 12.98
CA VAL A 32 -2.39 -6.37 11.93
C VAL A 32 -1.69 -7.15 10.83
N LEU A 33 -2.28 -7.14 9.64
CA LEU A 33 -1.72 -7.76 8.44
C LEU A 33 -0.87 -6.74 7.72
N THR A 34 0.39 -7.07 7.44
CA THR A 34 1.35 -6.16 6.83
C THR A 34 2.02 -6.81 5.62
N PRO A 35 1.27 -7.00 4.52
CA PRO A 35 1.85 -7.63 3.33
C PRO A 35 2.85 -6.70 2.63
N ASP A 36 3.83 -7.30 1.96
CA ASP A 36 4.65 -6.58 0.99
C ASP A 36 3.83 -6.40 -0.27
N LEU A 37 3.61 -5.16 -0.66
CA LEU A 37 2.80 -4.85 -1.84
C LEU A 37 3.65 -4.85 -3.11
N PRO A 38 3.10 -5.33 -4.24
CA PRO A 38 3.78 -5.17 -5.52
C PRO A 38 3.97 -3.69 -5.85
N LEU A 39 5.01 -3.39 -6.61
CA LEU A 39 5.33 -2.03 -7.02
C LEU A 39 4.25 -1.43 -7.91
N HIS A 40 3.77 -2.23 -8.88
CA HIS A 40 2.77 -1.79 -9.83
C HIS A 40 1.38 -1.74 -9.18
N PRO A 41 0.68 -0.61 -9.27
CA PRO A 41 -0.57 -0.43 -8.53
C PRO A 41 -1.69 -1.37 -8.94
N LYS A 42 -1.73 -1.78 -10.20
CA LYS A 42 -2.74 -2.73 -10.68
C LYS A 42 -2.58 -4.09 -10.01
N GLU A 43 -1.33 -4.57 -9.91
CA GLU A 43 -1.02 -5.83 -9.20
C GLU A 43 -1.26 -5.68 -7.71
N ALA A 44 -0.89 -4.52 -7.14
CA ALA A 44 -1.10 -4.25 -5.72
C ALA A 44 -2.60 -4.27 -5.38
N LEU A 45 -3.44 -3.63 -6.18
CA LEU A 45 -4.89 -3.64 -5.99
C LEU A 45 -5.45 -5.05 -6.06
N LYS A 46 -4.98 -5.84 -7.01
CA LYS A 46 -5.41 -7.23 -7.17
C LYS A 46 -5.03 -8.07 -5.94
N GLN A 47 -3.79 -7.93 -5.47
CA GLN A 47 -3.33 -8.66 -4.29
C GLN A 47 -4.10 -8.25 -3.04
N VAL A 48 -4.32 -6.96 -2.84
CA VAL A 48 -5.04 -6.46 -1.67
C VAL A 48 -6.50 -6.96 -1.68
N ARG A 49 -7.15 -6.95 -2.83
CA ARG A 49 -8.51 -7.50 -2.93
C ARG A 49 -8.56 -8.99 -2.58
N SER A 50 -7.56 -9.75 -3.01
CA SER A 50 -7.45 -11.17 -2.66
C SER A 50 -7.29 -11.36 -1.15
N ILE A 51 -6.46 -10.56 -0.51
CA ILE A 51 -6.27 -10.59 0.95
C ILE A 51 -7.57 -10.23 1.68
N ILE A 52 -8.29 -9.22 1.19
CA ILE A 52 -9.57 -8.81 1.76
C ILE A 52 -10.58 -9.95 1.70
N GLU A 53 -10.64 -10.66 0.59
CA GLU A 53 -11.55 -11.82 0.44
C GLU A 53 -11.18 -12.95 1.39
N GLN A 54 -9.90 -13.21 1.60
CA GLN A 54 -9.43 -14.31 2.44
C GLN A 54 -9.50 -13.99 3.92
N GLU A 55 -9.17 -12.78 4.32
CA GLU A 55 -8.97 -12.40 5.73
C GLU A 55 -10.12 -11.59 6.31
N SER A 56 -10.97 -11.00 5.49
CA SER A 56 -12.10 -10.16 5.94
C SER A 56 -11.70 -9.11 6.97
N PRO A 57 -10.76 -8.21 6.64
CA PRO A 57 -10.33 -7.20 7.61
C PRO A 57 -11.45 -6.23 7.95
N ASP A 58 -11.40 -5.67 9.15
CA ASP A 58 -12.38 -4.71 9.65
C ASP A 58 -12.03 -3.27 9.29
N LEU A 59 -10.76 -3.03 9.01
CA LEU A 59 -10.23 -1.69 8.72
C LEU A 59 -9.07 -1.77 7.74
N LEU A 60 -9.05 -0.85 6.77
CA LEU A 60 -7.89 -0.61 5.92
C LEU A 60 -7.14 0.58 6.49
N LEU A 61 -5.83 0.46 6.65
CA LEU A 61 -4.99 1.56 7.10
C LEU A 61 -3.88 1.75 6.06
N GLY A 62 -3.95 2.86 5.31
CA GLY A 62 -2.97 3.17 4.28
C GLY A 62 -2.06 4.30 4.69
N ASN A 63 -0.79 4.21 4.33
CA ASN A 63 0.18 5.26 4.57
C ASN A 63 0.83 5.69 3.26
N SER A 64 0.84 6.97 2.95
CA SER A 64 1.44 7.54 1.75
C SER A 64 0.81 6.90 0.48
N CYS A 65 1.56 6.19 -0.34
CA CYS A 65 1.03 5.47 -1.51
C CYS A 65 -0.03 4.43 -1.11
N GLY A 66 0.12 3.83 0.07
CA GLY A 66 -0.90 2.93 0.62
C GLY A 66 -2.24 3.62 0.84
N SER A 67 -2.23 4.93 1.14
CA SER A 67 -3.45 5.73 1.23
C SER A 67 -4.15 5.85 -0.12
N PHE A 68 -3.38 6.00 -1.19
CA PHE A 68 -3.91 6.03 -2.56
C PHE A 68 -4.67 4.73 -2.85
N LEU A 69 -4.07 3.58 -2.54
CA LEU A 69 -4.69 2.27 -2.76
C LEU A 69 -5.92 2.07 -1.86
N ALA A 70 -5.81 2.42 -0.59
CA ALA A 70 -6.90 2.24 0.37
C ALA A 70 -8.13 3.05 -0.01
N GLN A 71 -7.97 4.30 -0.42
CA GLN A 71 -9.10 5.14 -0.78
C GLN A 71 -9.78 4.69 -2.09
N MET A 72 -9.04 4.04 -2.98
CA MET A 72 -9.63 3.45 -4.17
C MET A 72 -10.46 2.20 -3.85
N LEU A 73 -10.00 1.40 -2.89
CA LEU A 73 -10.64 0.13 -2.56
C LEU A 73 -11.80 0.26 -1.58
N ALA A 74 -11.72 1.18 -0.62
CA ALA A 74 -12.70 1.28 0.45
C ALA A 74 -14.16 1.31 -0.04
N PRO A 75 -14.54 2.15 -1.03
CA PRO A 75 -15.92 2.16 -1.51
C PRO A 75 -16.33 0.90 -2.25
N ILE A 76 -15.36 0.19 -2.87
CA ILE A 76 -15.64 -1.04 -3.61
C ILE A 76 -15.90 -2.20 -2.67
N VAL A 77 -15.10 -2.31 -1.60
CA VAL A 77 -15.18 -3.46 -0.68
C VAL A 77 -16.03 -3.18 0.56
N GLY A 78 -16.46 -1.95 0.77
CA GLY A 78 -17.33 -1.58 1.88
C GLY A 78 -16.65 -1.65 3.25
N ILE A 79 -15.32 -1.50 3.31
CA ILE A 79 -14.55 -1.51 4.55
C ILE A 79 -14.05 -0.09 4.81
N PRO A 80 -14.17 0.43 6.05
CA PRO A 80 -13.66 1.76 6.34
C PRO A 80 -12.14 1.84 6.21
N ALA A 81 -11.63 2.99 5.82
CA ALA A 81 -10.20 3.22 5.65
C ALA A 81 -9.74 4.43 6.44
N LEU A 82 -8.57 4.29 7.10
CA LEU A 82 -7.82 5.39 7.67
C LEU A 82 -6.65 5.70 6.75
N LEU A 83 -6.47 6.97 6.42
CA LEU A 83 -5.42 7.41 5.50
C LEU A 83 -4.39 8.24 6.25
N GLY A 84 -3.18 7.69 6.40
CA GLY A 84 -2.05 8.41 6.98
C GLY A 84 -1.19 9.01 5.88
N ASN A 85 -0.76 10.27 6.04
CA ASN A 85 0.05 10.97 5.04
C ASN A 85 -0.47 10.75 3.62
N PRO A 86 -1.74 11.07 3.34
CA PRO A 86 -2.36 10.72 2.07
C PRO A 86 -1.62 11.33 0.88
N HIS A 87 -1.45 10.52 -0.15
CA HIS A 87 -0.73 10.92 -1.35
C HIS A 87 -1.53 10.48 -2.57
N PHE A 88 -2.10 11.44 -3.28
CA PHE A 88 -3.00 11.18 -4.40
C PHE A 88 -2.43 11.57 -5.77
N GLU A 89 -1.33 12.31 -5.80
CA GLU A 89 -0.67 12.75 -7.03
C GLU A 89 0.57 11.90 -7.33
N MET A 90 0.38 10.58 -7.45
CA MET A 90 1.47 9.65 -7.67
C MET A 90 2.22 9.88 -8.98
N THR A 91 1.51 10.29 -10.02
CA THR A 91 2.13 10.55 -11.32
C THR A 91 3.19 11.63 -11.23
N LYS A 92 2.86 12.73 -10.59
CA LYS A 92 3.81 13.86 -10.39
C LYS A 92 4.99 13.43 -9.53
N PHE A 93 4.72 12.72 -8.45
CA PHE A 93 5.73 12.22 -7.53
C PHE A 93 6.74 11.32 -8.27
N LEU A 94 6.26 10.40 -9.10
CA LEU A 94 7.10 9.43 -9.79
C LEU A 94 7.92 10.07 -10.92
N LYS A 95 7.37 11.05 -11.64
CA LYS A 95 8.08 11.74 -12.72
C LYS A 95 9.36 12.40 -12.23
N GLU A 96 9.39 12.83 -10.99
CA GLU A 96 10.57 13.46 -10.38
C GLU A 96 11.60 12.45 -9.89
N ARG A 97 11.29 11.15 -9.96
CA ARG A 97 12.09 10.07 -9.37
C ARG A 97 12.34 8.89 -10.30
N ILE A 98 12.39 9.15 -11.60
CA ILE A 98 12.68 8.08 -12.58
C ILE A 98 14.07 7.51 -12.31
N GLY A 99 14.18 6.17 -12.33
CA GLY A 99 15.44 5.46 -12.13
C GLY A 99 15.35 4.34 -11.14
N GLU A 100 16.51 3.84 -10.74
CA GLU A 100 16.65 2.78 -9.77
C GLU A 100 16.65 3.32 -8.34
N HIS A 101 15.94 2.62 -7.46
CA HIS A 101 15.83 2.98 -6.04
C HIS A 101 15.95 1.73 -5.17
N GLN A 102 16.21 1.94 -3.89
CA GLN A 102 16.26 0.87 -2.90
C GLN A 102 15.06 0.96 -1.96
N TYR A 103 14.51 -0.18 -1.59
CA TYR A 103 13.51 -0.23 -0.53
C TYR A 103 14.14 0.15 0.81
N LYS A 104 13.40 0.86 1.64
CA LYS A 104 13.88 1.35 2.95
C LYS A 104 13.80 0.30 4.05
N ALA A 105 13.19 -0.85 3.78
CA ALA A 105 13.11 -1.97 4.71
C ALA A 105 13.17 -3.27 3.91
N PRO A 106 13.54 -4.39 4.55
CA PRO A 106 13.62 -5.66 3.84
C PRO A 106 12.25 -6.17 3.39
N ARG A 107 12.23 -6.80 2.22
CA ARG A 107 11.04 -7.49 1.69
C ARG A 107 11.19 -8.99 1.91
N LYS A 108 10.06 -9.67 2.09
CA LYS A 108 10.03 -11.13 2.27
C LYS A 108 10.47 -11.88 1.02
N ASP A 109 10.30 -11.28 -0.17
CA ASP A 109 10.73 -11.87 -1.44
C ASP A 109 12.22 -11.70 -1.72
N GLY A 110 12.94 -10.95 -0.88
CA GLY A 110 14.38 -10.72 -1.03
C GLY A 110 14.76 -9.60 -1.98
N ASN A 111 13.79 -8.97 -2.67
CA ASN A 111 14.09 -7.87 -3.55
C ASN A 111 14.51 -6.63 -2.76
N GLN A 112 15.66 -6.06 -3.12
CA GLN A 112 16.19 -4.87 -2.45
C GLN A 112 15.99 -3.60 -3.24
N THR A 113 15.80 -3.71 -4.56
CA THR A 113 15.72 -2.56 -5.46
C THR A 113 14.47 -2.62 -6.33
N PHE A 114 14.12 -1.47 -6.90
CA PHE A 114 13.04 -1.36 -7.86
C PHE A 114 13.33 -0.22 -8.83
N ILE A 115 12.62 -0.21 -9.96
CA ILE A 115 12.82 0.79 -11.00
C ILE A 115 11.53 1.57 -11.19
N ILE A 116 11.65 2.90 -11.19
CA ILE A 116 10.57 3.81 -11.58
C ILE A 116 10.79 4.13 -13.05
N ASP A 117 9.87 3.68 -13.90
CA ASP A 117 9.92 3.89 -15.34
C ASP A 117 8.60 4.48 -15.86
N GLU A 118 8.55 4.74 -17.15
CA GLU A 118 7.37 5.34 -17.78
C GLU A 118 6.14 4.44 -17.71
N ALA A 119 6.33 3.13 -17.79
CA ALA A 119 5.24 2.17 -17.71
C ALA A 119 4.54 2.24 -16.35
N LEU A 120 5.33 2.33 -15.28
CA LEU A 120 4.81 2.47 -13.93
C LEU A 120 4.05 3.80 -13.77
N ILE A 121 4.61 4.88 -14.29
CA ILE A 121 3.99 6.21 -14.24
C ILE A 121 2.64 6.21 -14.97
N GLU A 122 2.58 5.62 -16.17
CA GLU A 122 1.33 5.51 -16.92
C GLU A 122 0.26 4.71 -16.19
N GLU A 123 0.66 3.67 -15.51
CA GLU A 123 -0.25 2.83 -14.74
C GLU A 123 -0.92 3.64 -13.64
N PHE A 124 -0.14 4.44 -12.88
CA PHE A 124 -0.70 5.34 -11.88
C PHE A 124 -1.56 6.45 -12.51
N ALA A 125 -1.14 6.98 -13.66
CA ALA A 125 -1.90 8.02 -14.34
C ALA A 125 -3.31 7.55 -14.73
N LYS A 126 -3.44 6.32 -15.19
CA LYS A 126 -4.75 5.73 -15.52
C LYS A 126 -5.63 5.61 -14.29
N LEU A 127 -5.06 5.19 -13.18
CA LEU A 127 -5.81 5.04 -11.93
C LEU A 127 -6.22 6.38 -11.34
N GLU A 128 -5.37 7.40 -11.43
CA GLU A 128 -5.71 8.75 -10.96
C GLU A 128 -6.92 9.34 -11.68
N LYS A 129 -7.12 9.00 -12.95
CA LYS A 129 -8.29 9.45 -13.71
C LYS A 129 -9.60 8.81 -13.25
N ILE A 130 -9.52 7.63 -12.67
CA ILE A 130 -10.70 6.89 -12.18
C ILE A 130 -11.09 7.36 -10.78
N GLN A 131 -10.15 7.91 -10.05
CA GLN A 131 -10.23 8.20 -8.62
C GLN A 131 -11.33 9.20 -8.25
N PHE A 132 -11.59 10.16 -9.12
CA PHE A 132 -12.56 11.23 -8.84
C PHE A 132 -13.48 11.51 -10.00
#